data_7b8e19cd4a9102d1bda8a9d0a4b6d78f
#
_entry.id   7b8e19cd4a9102d1bda8a9d0a4b6d78f
#
_cell.length_a   1.000
_cell.length_b   1.000
_cell.length_c   1.000
_cell.angle_alpha   90.00
_cell.angle_beta   90.00
_cell.angle_gamma   90.00
#
_symmetry.space_group_name_H-M   'P 1'
#
loop_
_entity.id
_entity.type
_entity.pdbx_description
1 polymer ?
#
loop_
_entity_poly.entity_id
_entity_poly.type
_entity_poly.pdbx_seq_one_letter_code
_entity_poly.pdbx_strand_id
1 'polypeptide(L)'
;MKWLRKGLLLFLTLGMFVGIVGCTTQNPQFPVPQTTAQEVTAPTKDPMKEAYKKDPAHFVEFTRSTQPRQHYVPFSELLEYETQYPDCNGTWFRDQLSGEDLIIYNSYLYALENRFIGFNLYVEDSDKDFSYIRELVSLDSPFLEQNYTHYEHIWKRPINYIGKQISVSMEQFTDSRWEMKMEALAKCKQIVQNIPAEYQTQQAKMEYLYDYVCDNVKYVTYESMADESYFYDAVCKGETLCDGYSNMLSLLFRMIGVECCEVMGKGEEGQDGHTWVVAKLGDVYYNFDPTFEDTSEIPSEQRKYFGFSDDLVSMQITDYEEMRPKCTDTSRDFSYADMTVTSLTTWEEVKRIVSISEERLAAGKETTLIGVKAPVDSAQYDVFFDRFSVYAKKSKKISLYTWTMRNTALIEVNLE
;
A
#
# COMPACT_ATOMS: atom_id res chain seq x y z
N MET A 1 -19.10 34.11 0.68
CA MET A 1 -18.82 35.51 0.25
C MET A 1 -17.81 35.48 -0.88
N LYS A 2 -18.18 35.99 -2.05
CA LYS A 2 -17.41 35.92 -3.31
C LYS A 2 -16.16 36.79 -3.25
N TRP A 3 -15.02 36.28 -3.77
CA TRP A 3 -14.05 37.11 -4.45
C TRP A 3 -13.47 36.40 -5.66
N LEU A 4 -13.91 36.83 -6.83
CA LEU A 4 -13.26 36.59 -8.13
C LEU A 4 -12.07 37.56 -8.26
N ARG A 5 -10.93 37.06 -8.77
CA ARG A 5 -10.03 37.91 -9.55
C ARG A 5 -9.57 37.18 -10.80
N LYS A 6 -10.05 37.69 -11.94
CA LYS A 6 -9.53 37.44 -13.28
C LYS A 6 -8.23 38.21 -13.46
N GLY A 7 -7.22 37.57 -14.00
CA GLY A 7 -6.04 38.21 -14.56
C GLY A 7 -5.69 37.61 -15.89
N LEU A 8 -5.99 38.35 -16.94
CA LEU A 8 -5.70 38.11 -18.36
C LEU A 8 -4.31 38.70 -18.66
N LEU A 9 -3.38 37.95 -19.29
CA LEU A 9 -2.22 38.51 -20.00
C LEU A 9 -1.80 37.62 -21.17
N LEU A 10 -2.03 38.10 -22.23
CA LEU A 10 -1.46 38.48 -23.52
C LEU A 10 -0.24 37.70 -24.02
N PHE A 11 -0.43 37.14 -25.21
CA PHE A 11 0.58 36.60 -26.11
C PHE A 11 1.62 37.63 -26.55
N LEU A 12 2.89 37.20 -26.67
CA LEU A 12 3.86 37.81 -27.55
C LEU A 12 4.67 36.70 -28.22
N THR A 13 4.40 36.54 -29.50
CA THR A 13 5.19 35.79 -30.46
C THR A 13 6.46 36.58 -30.83
N LEU A 14 7.62 35.92 -30.76
CA LEU A 14 8.80 36.43 -31.50
C LEU A 14 9.47 35.24 -32.21
N GLY A 15 9.34 35.23 -33.51
CA GLY A 15 10.05 34.34 -34.36
C GLY A 15 11.50 34.79 -34.55
N MET A 16 12.44 33.85 -34.60
CA MET A 16 13.73 34.05 -35.21
C MET A 16 14.10 32.84 -36.07
N PHE A 17 14.24 33.13 -37.37
CA PHE A 17 14.89 32.30 -38.35
C PHE A 17 16.40 32.32 -38.13
N VAL A 18 17.05 31.16 -38.07
CA VAL A 18 18.48 31.06 -38.38
C VAL A 18 18.78 29.71 -39.01
N GLY A 19 19.17 29.76 -40.26
CA GLY A 19 20.35 29.20 -40.91
C GLY A 19 20.50 27.66 -40.97
N ILE A 20 20.19 27.13 -42.13
CA ILE A 20 20.60 25.81 -42.58
C ILE A 20 22.09 25.84 -42.90
N VAL A 21 22.91 25.12 -42.12
CA VAL A 21 24.26 24.73 -42.57
C VAL A 21 24.23 23.24 -42.84
N GLY A 22 24.32 22.90 -44.12
CA GLY A 22 24.43 21.51 -44.56
C GLY A 22 25.81 20.93 -44.20
N CYS A 23 25.83 19.86 -43.46
CA CYS A 23 26.95 18.93 -43.38
C CYS A 23 26.57 17.64 -44.09
N THR A 24 27.14 17.42 -45.25
CA THR A 24 27.09 16.12 -45.95
C THR A 24 28.01 15.15 -45.19
N THR A 25 27.46 14.27 -44.39
CA THR A 25 28.19 13.10 -43.93
C THR A 25 27.83 11.90 -44.80
N GLN A 26 28.83 11.37 -45.47
CA GLN A 26 28.76 10.12 -46.19
C GLN A 26 28.37 9.00 -45.27
N ASN A 27 27.27 8.33 -45.59
CA ASN A 27 26.77 7.15 -44.89
C ASN A 27 27.66 5.94 -45.26
N PRO A 28 28.33 5.27 -44.31
CA PRO A 28 29.03 4.02 -44.61
C PRO A 28 27.98 2.94 -44.90
N GLN A 29 28.02 2.41 -46.12
CA GLN A 29 27.24 1.23 -46.52
C GLN A 29 27.74 0.03 -45.69
N PHE A 30 26.96 -0.41 -44.74
CA PHE A 30 27.13 -1.72 -44.12
C PHE A 30 26.67 -2.79 -45.13
N PRO A 31 27.41 -3.90 -45.29
CA PRO A 31 26.99 -4.99 -46.16
C PRO A 31 25.68 -5.59 -45.62
N VAL A 32 24.66 -5.60 -46.47
CA VAL A 32 23.40 -6.30 -46.22
C VAL A 32 23.71 -7.80 -46.07
N PRO A 33 23.41 -8.47 -44.96
CA PRO A 33 23.55 -9.91 -44.85
C PRO A 33 22.60 -10.55 -45.87
N GLN A 34 23.14 -11.37 -46.76
CA GLN A 34 22.32 -12.24 -47.61
C GLN A 34 21.53 -13.16 -46.68
N THR A 35 20.23 -12.94 -46.56
CA THR A 35 19.31 -13.83 -45.91
C THR A 35 19.23 -15.09 -46.75
N THR A 36 19.98 -16.12 -46.37
CA THR A 36 19.70 -17.48 -46.83
C THR A 36 18.29 -17.81 -46.32
N ALA A 37 17.41 -18.14 -47.28
CA ALA A 37 16.06 -18.61 -46.95
C ALA A 37 16.21 -19.81 -45.97
N GLN A 38 15.90 -19.59 -44.69
CA GLN A 38 15.71 -20.69 -43.76
C GLN A 38 14.49 -21.45 -44.26
N GLU A 39 14.67 -22.75 -44.51
CA GLU A 39 13.56 -23.68 -44.64
C GLU A 39 12.59 -23.46 -43.51
N VAL A 40 11.37 -23.12 -43.85
CA VAL A 40 10.26 -23.06 -42.90
C VAL A 40 9.98 -24.50 -42.46
N THR A 41 10.67 -24.94 -41.43
CA THR A 41 10.33 -26.19 -40.76
C THR A 41 8.90 -26.06 -40.28
N ALA A 42 8.08 -27.10 -40.55
CA ALA A 42 6.70 -27.17 -40.06
C ALA A 42 6.66 -26.83 -38.56
N PRO A 43 5.69 -26.05 -38.07
CA PRO A 43 5.65 -25.62 -36.69
C PRO A 43 5.70 -26.87 -35.80
N THR A 44 6.77 -27.01 -35.04
CA THR A 44 6.90 -28.06 -34.02
C THR A 44 5.71 -27.93 -33.08
N LYS A 45 4.96 -29.04 -32.89
CA LYS A 45 3.82 -29.08 -31.97
C LYS A 45 4.34 -28.65 -30.58
N ASP A 46 3.71 -27.63 -30.02
CA ASP A 46 4.00 -27.19 -28.64
C ASP A 46 3.65 -28.33 -27.67
N PRO A 47 4.62 -28.93 -26.96
CA PRO A 47 4.38 -30.08 -26.07
C PRO A 47 3.40 -29.72 -24.93
N MET A 48 3.45 -28.51 -24.41
CA MET A 48 2.58 -28.06 -23.33
C MET A 48 1.13 -27.90 -23.81
N LYS A 49 0.94 -27.38 -25.01
CA LYS A 49 -0.39 -27.33 -25.64
C LYS A 49 -0.99 -28.72 -25.88
N GLU A 50 -0.17 -29.67 -26.26
CA GLU A 50 -0.63 -31.06 -26.45
C GLU A 50 -0.91 -31.75 -25.10
N ALA A 51 -0.17 -31.45 -24.04
CA ALA A 51 -0.45 -31.91 -22.69
C ALA A 51 -1.76 -31.30 -22.13
N TYR A 52 -1.93 -29.98 -22.26
CA TYR A 52 -3.15 -29.27 -21.90
C TYR A 52 -4.40 -29.86 -22.57
N LYS A 53 -4.35 -30.16 -23.86
CA LYS A 53 -5.47 -30.77 -24.58
C LYS A 53 -5.90 -32.13 -24.01
N LYS A 54 -4.96 -32.88 -23.44
CA LYS A 54 -5.21 -34.18 -22.83
C LYS A 54 -5.80 -34.06 -21.42
N ASP A 55 -5.32 -33.09 -20.66
CA ASP A 55 -5.72 -32.92 -19.28
C ASP A 55 -5.73 -31.41 -18.88
N PRO A 56 -6.74 -30.66 -19.33
CA PRO A 56 -6.82 -29.22 -19.05
C PRO A 56 -7.04 -28.90 -17.56
N ALA A 57 -7.49 -29.87 -16.76
CA ALA A 57 -7.78 -29.65 -15.34
C ALA A 57 -6.53 -29.47 -14.47
N HIS A 58 -5.34 -29.77 -14.99
CA HIS A 58 -4.09 -29.63 -14.25
C HIS A 58 -3.14 -28.57 -14.83
N PHE A 59 -3.69 -27.64 -15.61
CA PHE A 59 -2.94 -26.55 -16.23
C PHE A 59 -3.65 -25.22 -16.08
N VAL A 60 -2.88 -24.16 -16.05
CA VAL A 60 -3.35 -22.80 -16.27
C VAL A 60 -3.05 -22.41 -17.72
N GLU A 61 -4.06 -21.87 -18.39
CA GLU A 61 -3.93 -21.27 -19.72
C GLU A 61 -3.80 -19.75 -19.59
N PHE A 62 -2.61 -19.23 -19.84
CA PHE A 62 -2.34 -17.79 -19.85
C PHE A 62 -2.52 -17.21 -21.25
N THR A 63 -3.04 -15.98 -21.32
CA THR A 63 -3.28 -15.25 -22.57
C THR A 63 -2.37 -14.02 -22.68
N ARG A 64 -1.70 -13.86 -23.83
CA ARG A 64 -0.90 -12.68 -24.19
C ARG A 64 -1.61 -11.81 -25.20
N SER A 65 -1.25 -10.53 -25.23
CA SER A 65 -1.68 -9.60 -26.27
C SER A 65 -1.02 -9.90 -27.63
N THR A 66 0.18 -10.49 -27.62
CA THR A 66 0.98 -10.84 -28.81
C THR A 66 1.03 -12.35 -29.07
N GLN A 67 1.44 -12.76 -30.25
CA GLN A 67 1.61 -14.18 -30.61
C GLN A 67 2.90 -14.79 -30.01
N PRO A 68 2.92 -16.06 -29.60
CA PRO A 68 1.76 -16.94 -29.44
C PRO A 68 0.83 -16.47 -28.31
N ARG A 69 -0.48 -16.45 -28.55
CA ARG A 69 -1.45 -15.89 -27.57
C ARG A 69 -1.60 -16.73 -26.31
N GLN A 70 -1.47 -18.04 -26.41
CA GLN A 70 -1.65 -18.94 -25.26
C GLN A 70 -0.30 -19.45 -24.77
N HIS A 71 -0.18 -19.54 -23.46
CA HIS A 71 0.92 -20.16 -22.74
C HIS A 71 0.32 -21.07 -21.67
N TYR A 72 0.82 -22.29 -21.54
CA TYR A 72 0.26 -23.31 -20.66
C TYR A 72 1.28 -23.67 -19.59
N VAL A 73 0.89 -23.57 -18.32
CA VAL A 73 1.73 -23.90 -17.17
C VAL A 73 1.04 -24.97 -16.33
N PRO A 74 1.70 -26.09 -16.04
CA PRO A 74 1.13 -27.10 -15.18
C PRO A 74 1.01 -26.63 -13.74
N PHE A 75 0.02 -27.12 -12.99
CA PHE A 75 -0.17 -26.78 -11.58
C PHE A 75 1.05 -27.09 -10.71
N SER A 76 1.79 -28.16 -11.01
CA SER A 76 3.02 -28.50 -10.30
C SER A 76 4.09 -27.44 -10.40
N GLU A 77 4.19 -26.74 -11.52
CA GLU A 77 5.14 -25.63 -11.70
C GLU A 77 4.66 -24.37 -10.95
N LEU A 78 3.35 -24.11 -10.94
CA LEU A 78 2.79 -22.98 -10.21
C LEU A 78 2.85 -23.17 -8.69
N LEU A 79 2.72 -24.38 -8.17
CA LEU A 79 2.86 -24.65 -6.75
C LEU A 79 4.29 -24.32 -6.24
N GLU A 80 5.30 -24.45 -7.09
CA GLU A 80 6.69 -24.17 -6.81
C GLU A 80 7.14 -22.80 -7.33
N TYR A 81 6.21 -21.98 -7.82
CA TYR A 81 6.55 -20.70 -8.43
C TYR A 81 7.10 -19.70 -7.40
N GLU A 82 8.29 -19.18 -7.70
CA GLU A 82 8.93 -18.12 -6.93
C GLU A 82 8.84 -16.80 -7.69
N THR A 83 8.62 -15.71 -6.98
CA THR A 83 8.54 -14.37 -7.58
C THR A 83 9.85 -13.97 -8.26
N GLN A 84 9.75 -13.24 -9.37
CA GLN A 84 10.90 -12.62 -10.03
C GLN A 84 11.44 -11.39 -9.28
N TYR A 85 10.70 -10.89 -8.28
CA TYR A 85 11.01 -9.69 -7.51
C TYR A 85 11.01 -9.96 -5.99
N PRO A 86 11.88 -10.85 -5.47
CA PRO A 86 11.83 -11.30 -4.08
C PRO A 86 12.08 -10.17 -3.06
N ASP A 87 12.82 -9.11 -3.46
CA ASP A 87 13.07 -7.96 -2.59
C ASP A 87 11.91 -6.94 -2.61
N CYS A 88 10.88 -7.19 -3.41
CA CYS A 88 9.78 -6.24 -3.64
C CYS A 88 8.43 -6.82 -3.27
N ASN A 89 8.19 -8.08 -3.61
CA ASN A 89 6.96 -8.78 -3.28
C ASN A 89 7.01 -9.34 -1.85
N GLY A 90 5.91 -9.17 -1.11
CA GLY A 90 5.66 -9.91 0.12
C GLY A 90 5.24 -11.35 -0.18
N THR A 91 5.29 -12.17 0.85
CA THR A 91 4.80 -13.56 0.80
C THR A 91 3.87 -13.86 1.97
N TRP A 92 3.52 -12.87 2.76
CA TRP A 92 2.78 -13.06 4.01
C TRP A 92 1.47 -13.81 3.82
N PHE A 93 0.65 -13.38 2.85
CA PHE A 93 -0.62 -14.05 2.57
C PHE A 93 -0.40 -15.34 1.77
N ARG A 94 0.51 -15.31 0.80
CA ARG A 94 0.89 -16.47 -0.02
C ARG A 94 1.28 -17.67 0.83
N ASP A 95 2.11 -17.46 1.85
CA ASP A 95 2.66 -18.55 2.67
C ASP A 95 1.63 -19.24 3.57
N GLN A 96 0.44 -18.67 3.68
CA GLN A 96 -0.70 -19.25 4.39
C GLN A 96 -1.63 -20.05 3.45
N LEU A 97 -1.41 -20.01 2.14
CA LEU A 97 -2.23 -20.69 1.15
C LEU A 97 -1.66 -22.08 0.82
N SER A 98 -2.54 -22.96 0.37
CA SER A 98 -2.17 -24.28 -0.10
C SER A 98 -3.13 -24.80 -1.18
N GLY A 99 -2.75 -25.86 -1.90
CA GLY A 99 -3.61 -26.50 -2.89
C GLY A 99 -4.09 -25.54 -3.97
N GLU A 100 -5.39 -25.50 -4.22
CA GLU A 100 -5.99 -24.67 -5.26
C GLU A 100 -5.84 -23.17 -5.00
N ASP A 101 -5.92 -22.74 -3.75
CA ASP A 101 -5.74 -21.34 -3.37
C ASP A 101 -4.34 -20.83 -3.77
N LEU A 102 -3.31 -21.62 -3.47
CA LEU A 102 -1.93 -21.29 -3.84
C LEU A 102 -1.73 -21.30 -5.36
N ILE A 103 -2.32 -22.23 -6.07
CA ILE A 103 -2.27 -22.29 -7.55
C ILE A 103 -2.90 -21.02 -8.14
N ILE A 104 -4.05 -20.60 -7.62
CA ILE A 104 -4.75 -19.39 -8.08
C ILE A 104 -3.90 -18.15 -7.76
N TYR A 105 -3.40 -18.03 -6.54
CA TYR A 105 -2.52 -16.93 -6.13
C TYR A 105 -1.30 -16.83 -7.04
N ASN A 106 -0.57 -17.93 -7.22
CA ASN A 106 0.61 -17.95 -8.08
C ASN A 106 0.27 -17.74 -9.57
N SER A 107 -0.96 -18.06 -9.99
CA SER A 107 -1.43 -17.73 -11.36
C SER A 107 -1.59 -16.23 -11.56
N TYR A 108 -2.14 -15.49 -10.57
CA TYR A 108 -2.18 -14.04 -10.59
C TYR A 108 -0.77 -13.44 -10.63
N LEU A 109 0.09 -13.86 -9.69
CA LEU A 109 1.45 -13.35 -9.60
C LEU A 109 2.25 -13.63 -10.88
N TYR A 110 2.18 -14.86 -11.40
CA TYR A 110 2.81 -15.26 -12.66
C TYR A 110 2.32 -14.42 -13.83
N ALA A 111 1.00 -14.18 -13.92
CA ALA A 111 0.42 -13.37 -14.97
C ALA A 111 0.90 -11.91 -14.92
N LEU A 112 0.92 -11.31 -13.74
CA LEU A 112 1.39 -9.94 -13.52
C LEU A 112 2.88 -9.79 -13.90
N GLU A 113 3.74 -10.64 -13.38
CA GLU A 113 5.19 -10.58 -13.62
C GLU A 113 5.58 -10.88 -15.06
N ASN A 114 4.80 -11.70 -15.77
CA ASN A 114 5.05 -12.07 -17.17
C ASN A 114 4.18 -11.28 -18.17
N ARG A 115 3.43 -10.27 -17.70
CA ARG A 115 2.63 -9.36 -18.53
C ARG A 115 1.57 -10.09 -19.38
N PHE A 116 0.92 -11.11 -18.81
CA PHE A 116 -0.24 -11.73 -19.43
C PHE A 116 -1.47 -10.83 -19.25
N ILE A 117 -2.41 -10.91 -20.18
CA ILE A 117 -3.67 -10.15 -20.15
C ILE A 117 -4.82 -10.96 -19.58
N GLY A 118 -4.55 -12.14 -19.05
CA GLY A 118 -5.52 -12.99 -18.40
C GLY A 118 -5.09 -14.44 -18.33
N PHE A 119 -5.85 -15.21 -17.60
CA PHE A 119 -5.67 -16.67 -17.51
C PHE A 119 -6.98 -17.40 -17.23
N ASN A 120 -7.00 -18.70 -17.53
CA ASN A 120 -8.07 -19.64 -17.21
C ASN A 120 -7.50 -20.86 -16.51
N LEU A 121 -8.21 -21.35 -15.49
CA LEU A 121 -7.92 -22.62 -14.85
C LEU A 121 -9.20 -23.29 -14.37
N TYR A 122 -9.08 -24.56 -14.01
CA TYR A 122 -10.18 -25.37 -13.47
C TYR A 122 -9.81 -25.83 -12.07
N VAL A 123 -10.73 -25.68 -11.13
CA VAL A 123 -10.60 -26.14 -9.74
C VAL A 123 -11.68 -27.17 -9.42
N GLU A 124 -11.41 -28.04 -8.47
CA GLU A 124 -12.33 -29.10 -8.07
C GLU A 124 -13.41 -28.61 -7.12
N ASP A 125 -13.06 -27.73 -6.18
CA ASP A 125 -14.00 -27.18 -5.23
C ASP A 125 -14.94 -26.17 -5.90
N SER A 126 -16.16 -26.62 -6.22
CA SER A 126 -17.17 -25.81 -6.87
C SER A 126 -17.91 -24.86 -5.92
N ASP A 127 -17.83 -25.08 -4.62
CA ASP A 127 -18.61 -24.37 -3.61
C ASP A 127 -17.84 -23.17 -3.01
N LYS A 128 -16.52 -23.21 -3.09
CA LYS A 128 -15.65 -22.17 -2.57
C LYS A 128 -15.60 -20.94 -3.48
N ASP A 129 -15.70 -19.75 -2.89
CA ASP A 129 -15.42 -18.48 -3.57
C ASP A 129 -13.91 -18.19 -3.51
N PHE A 130 -13.27 -18.04 -4.65
CA PHE A 130 -11.84 -17.76 -4.78
C PHE A 130 -11.53 -16.29 -5.11
N SER A 131 -12.54 -15.43 -5.19
CA SER A 131 -12.37 -14.03 -5.60
C SER A 131 -11.48 -13.22 -4.64
N TYR A 132 -11.45 -13.61 -3.36
CA TYR A 132 -10.62 -12.94 -2.34
C TYR A 132 -9.11 -13.06 -2.60
N ILE A 133 -8.67 -14.14 -3.28
CA ILE A 133 -7.23 -14.38 -3.54
C ILE A 133 -6.61 -13.23 -4.33
N ARG A 134 -7.39 -12.61 -5.19
CA ARG A 134 -7.00 -11.41 -5.91
C ARG A 134 -6.47 -10.31 -4.99
N GLU A 135 -7.21 -10.01 -3.93
CA GLU A 135 -6.86 -8.95 -2.99
C GLU A 135 -5.58 -9.33 -2.21
N LEU A 136 -5.42 -10.61 -1.85
CA LEU A 136 -4.20 -11.09 -1.20
C LEU A 136 -2.95 -10.86 -2.06
N VAL A 137 -3.05 -11.06 -3.38
CA VAL A 137 -1.94 -10.77 -4.31
C VAL A 137 -1.62 -9.29 -4.35
N SER A 138 -2.62 -8.42 -4.34
CA SER A 138 -2.42 -6.96 -4.32
C SER A 138 -1.74 -6.50 -3.03
N LEU A 139 -2.10 -7.06 -1.88
CA LEU A 139 -1.52 -6.74 -0.57
C LEU A 139 -0.06 -7.21 -0.43
N ASP A 140 0.28 -8.36 -1.04
CA ASP A 140 1.65 -8.87 -1.06
C ASP A 140 2.52 -8.22 -2.16
N SER A 141 1.92 -7.77 -3.27
CA SER A 141 2.65 -7.30 -4.46
C SER A 141 2.14 -5.96 -5.00
N PRO A 142 2.10 -4.92 -4.15
CA PRO A 142 1.46 -3.65 -4.49
C PRO A 142 2.09 -2.92 -5.69
N PHE A 143 3.40 -3.08 -5.92
CA PHE A 143 4.06 -2.46 -7.09
C PHE A 143 3.62 -3.09 -8.42
N LEU A 144 3.04 -4.30 -8.40
CA LEU A 144 2.44 -4.97 -9.57
C LEU A 144 0.97 -4.62 -9.77
N GLU A 145 0.43 -3.71 -8.96
CA GLU A 145 -0.96 -3.26 -9.01
C GLU A 145 -1.48 -3.10 -10.45
N GLN A 146 -2.66 -3.64 -10.71
CA GLN A 146 -3.34 -3.57 -12.00
C GLN A 146 -4.82 -3.83 -11.85
N ASN A 147 -5.64 -3.19 -12.70
CA ASN A 147 -7.06 -3.49 -12.81
C ASN A 147 -7.27 -4.85 -13.48
N TYR A 148 -8.10 -5.68 -12.88
CA TYR A 148 -8.50 -6.96 -13.44
C TYR A 148 -9.90 -7.37 -13.03
N THR A 149 -10.51 -8.24 -13.84
CA THR A 149 -11.84 -8.79 -13.61
C THR A 149 -11.75 -10.31 -13.41
N HIS A 150 -12.33 -10.77 -12.32
CA HIS A 150 -12.36 -12.18 -11.95
C HIS A 150 -13.76 -12.72 -12.19
N TYR A 151 -13.87 -13.86 -12.88
CA TYR A 151 -15.11 -14.56 -13.16
C TYR A 151 -14.99 -16.01 -12.74
N GLU A 152 -16.01 -16.54 -12.08
CA GLU A 152 -16.13 -17.95 -11.74
C GLU A 152 -17.37 -18.57 -12.41
N HIS A 153 -17.19 -19.73 -13.02
CA HIS A 153 -18.26 -20.46 -13.67
C HIS A 153 -18.24 -21.93 -13.25
N ILE A 154 -19.40 -22.48 -12.90
CA ILE A 154 -19.54 -23.92 -12.64
C ILE A 154 -19.25 -24.67 -13.94
N TRP A 155 -18.36 -25.64 -13.84
CA TRP A 155 -17.91 -26.46 -14.95
C TRP A 155 -18.29 -27.92 -14.75
N LYS A 156 -18.78 -28.58 -15.81
CA LYS A 156 -19.22 -30.00 -15.79
C LYS A 156 -18.47 -30.77 -16.82
N ARG A 157 -17.73 -31.80 -16.40
CA ARG A 157 -17.21 -32.84 -17.33
C ARG A 157 -18.26 -33.88 -17.66
N PRO A 158 -18.15 -34.56 -18.83
CA PRO A 158 -19.12 -35.57 -19.27
C PRO A 158 -19.23 -36.79 -18.36
N ILE A 159 -18.34 -36.99 -17.40
CA ILE A 159 -18.31 -38.14 -16.49
C ILE A 159 -18.34 -37.64 -15.05
N ASN A 160 -19.51 -37.25 -14.57
CA ASN A 160 -19.83 -36.96 -13.14
C ASN A 160 -18.86 -36.09 -12.35
N TYR A 161 -18.00 -35.29 -12.99
CA TYR A 161 -17.11 -34.38 -12.36
C TYR A 161 -17.65 -32.95 -12.46
N ILE A 162 -17.81 -32.29 -11.31
CA ILE A 162 -18.27 -30.93 -11.24
C ILE A 162 -17.10 -30.15 -10.62
N GLY A 163 -16.71 -29.08 -11.27
CA GLY A 163 -15.69 -28.14 -10.78
C GLY A 163 -16.09 -26.72 -11.13
N LYS A 164 -15.23 -25.80 -10.84
CA LYS A 164 -15.38 -24.39 -11.18
C LYS A 164 -14.30 -23.98 -12.18
N GLN A 165 -14.66 -23.22 -13.19
CA GLN A 165 -13.72 -22.53 -14.04
C GLN A 165 -13.52 -21.12 -13.50
N ILE A 166 -12.28 -20.74 -13.27
CA ILE A 166 -11.87 -19.40 -12.94
C ILE A 166 -11.28 -18.77 -14.20
N SER A 167 -11.80 -17.61 -14.58
CA SER A 167 -11.35 -16.83 -15.73
C SER A 167 -11.02 -15.42 -15.28
N VAL A 168 -9.79 -15.00 -15.48
CA VAL A 168 -9.31 -13.67 -15.11
C VAL A 168 -8.95 -12.92 -16.38
N SER A 169 -9.47 -11.70 -16.49
CA SER A 169 -9.10 -10.74 -17.54
C SER A 169 -8.38 -9.58 -16.86
N MET A 170 -7.19 -9.26 -17.33
CA MET A 170 -6.37 -8.15 -16.84
C MET A 170 -6.34 -7.05 -17.88
N GLU A 171 -6.25 -5.81 -17.43
CA GLU A 171 -5.93 -4.73 -18.37
C GLU A 171 -4.62 -5.03 -19.08
N GLN A 172 -4.57 -4.67 -20.35
CA GLN A 172 -3.34 -4.83 -21.11
C GLN A 172 -2.27 -3.91 -20.52
N PHE A 173 -1.18 -4.49 -20.04
CA PHE A 173 0.03 -3.73 -19.77
C PHE A 173 0.52 -3.10 -21.08
N THR A 174 0.41 -1.79 -21.19
CA THR A 174 1.14 -1.07 -22.23
C THR A 174 2.63 -1.07 -21.85
N ASP A 175 3.51 -1.01 -22.85
CA ASP A 175 4.95 -0.91 -22.56
C ASP A 175 5.24 0.31 -21.68
N SER A 176 4.54 1.44 -21.89
CA SER A 176 4.67 2.64 -21.09
C SER A 176 4.28 2.44 -19.62
N ARG A 177 3.18 1.75 -19.31
CA ARG A 177 2.81 1.45 -17.92
C ARG A 177 3.83 0.56 -17.20
N TRP A 178 4.39 -0.40 -17.93
CA TRP A 178 5.46 -1.23 -17.38
C TRP A 178 6.74 -0.43 -17.13
N GLU A 179 7.12 0.45 -18.06
CA GLU A 179 8.25 1.37 -17.88
C GLU A 179 8.07 2.27 -16.67
N MET A 180 6.88 2.83 -16.47
CA MET A 180 6.53 3.62 -15.27
C MET A 180 6.74 2.82 -13.97
N LYS A 181 6.28 1.57 -13.91
CA LYS A 181 6.50 0.70 -12.74
C LYS A 181 7.98 0.46 -12.49
N MET A 182 8.75 0.19 -13.53
CA MET A 182 10.20 -0.04 -13.41
C MET A 182 10.96 1.24 -13.04
N GLU A 183 10.53 2.41 -13.51
CA GLU A 183 11.07 3.70 -13.09
C GLU A 183 10.83 3.94 -11.59
N ALA A 184 9.60 3.75 -11.12
CA ALA A 184 9.26 3.87 -9.70
C ALA A 184 10.07 2.90 -8.84
N LEU A 185 10.19 1.65 -9.26
CA LEU A 185 11.01 0.63 -8.59
C LEU A 185 12.49 1.04 -8.51
N ALA A 186 13.05 1.56 -9.61
CA ALA A 186 14.43 2.05 -9.64
C ALA A 186 14.63 3.22 -8.67
N LYS A 187 13.65 4.14 -8.59
CA LYS A 187 13.69 5.25 -7.64
C LYS A 187 13.62 4.78 -6.18
N CYS A 188 12.77 3.80 -5.85
CA CYS A 188 12.76 3.18 -4.52
C CYS A 188 14.12 2.56 -4.15
N LYS A 189 14.76 1.85 -5.09
CA LYS A 189 16.12 1.33 -4.88
C LYS A 189 17.15 2.43 -4.61
N GLN A 190 17.05 3.57 -5.30
CA GLN A 190 17.92 4.73 -5.03
C GLN A 190 17.65 5.34 -3.65
N ILE A 191 16.39 5.45 -3.22
CA ILE A 191 16.03 5.94 -1.87
C ILE A 191 16.71 5.07 -0.81
N VAL A 192 16.59 3.75 -0.92
CA VAL A 192 17.21 2.81 0.03
C VAL A 192 18.74 2.89 0.00
N GLN A 193 19.35 2.99 -1.18
CA GLN A 193 20.81 3.13 -1.33
C GLN A 193 21.34 4.44 -0.74
N ASN A 194 20.52 5.48 -0.70
CA ASN A 194 20.88 6.80 -0.20
C ASN A 194 20.52 7.02 1.27
N ILE A 195 20.11 5.99 2.02
CA ILE A 195 19.90 6.08 3.46
C ILE A 195 21.22 6.54 4.10
N PRO A 196 21.23 7.66 4.86
CA PRO A 196 22.45 8.17 5.47
C PRO A 196 23.11 7.15 6.41
N ALA A 197 24.44 7.17 6.45
CA ALA A 197 25.23 6.16 7.16
C ALA A 197 25.00 6.14 8.70
N GLU A 198 24.46 7.17 9.27
CA GLU A 198 24.06 7.25 10.69
C GLU A 198 22.88 6.33 11.04
N TYR A 199 22.00 6.01 10.07
CA TYR A 199 20.87 5.08 10.27
C TYR A 199 21.32 3.62 10.16
N GLN A 200 22.02 3.12 11.18
CA GLN A 200 22.67 1.80 11.12
C GLN A 200 21.76 0.62 11.50
N THR A 201 20.83 0.84 12.42
CA THR A 201 19.90 -0.22 12.85
C THR A 201 18.71 -0.33 11.88
N GLN A 202 18.09 -1.51 11.84
CA GLN A 202 16.88 -1.70 11.04
C GLN A 202 15.78 -0.71 11.45
N GLN A 203 15.56 -0.52 12.76
CA GLN A 203 14.60 0.47 13.27
C GLN A 203 14.92 1.89 12.77
N ALA A 204 16.17 2.34 12.88
CA ALA A 204 16.57 3.66 12.41
C ALA A 204 16.32 3.84 10.90
N LYS A 205 16.58 2.80 10.10
CA LYS A 205 16.25 2.82 8.66
C LYS A 205 14.76 2.88 8.41
N MET A 206 13.94 2.15 9.18
CA MET A 206 12.48 2.22 9.08
C MET A 206 11.98 3.62 9.42
N GLU A 207 12.52 4.25 10.47
CA GLU A 207 12.20 5.63 10.86
C GLU A 207 12.53 6.62 9.75
N TYR A 208 13.73 6.53 9.17
CA TYR A 208 14.14 7.36 8.04
C TYR A 208 13.23 7.20 6.83
N LEU A 209 12.89 5.96 6.46
CA LEU A 209 12.04 5.69 5.29
C LEU A 209 10.60 6.14 5.52
N TYR A 210 10.10 6.00 6.74
CA TYR A 210 8.78 6.49 7.13
C TYR A 210 8.69 8.02 7.00
N ASP A 211 9.65 8.73 7.59
CA ASP A 211 9.75 10.18 7.46
C ASP A 211 9.91 10.60 6.00
N TYR A 212 10.72 9.86 5.23
CA TYR A 212 10.90 10.13 3.81
C TYR A 212 9.56 10.10 3.05
N VAL A 213 8.71 9.10 3.34
CA VAL A 213 7.38 9.01 2.72
C VAL A 213 6.52 10.21 3.14
N CYS A 214 6.42 10.51 4.42
CA CYS A 214 5.63 11.64 4.94
C CYS A 214 6.10 13.00 4.39
N ASP A 215 7.41 13.20 4.25
CA ASP A 215 7.99 14.47 3.79
C ASP A 215 7.90 14.67 2.27
N ASN A 216 7.82 13.61 1.49
CA ASN A 216 7.92 13.67 0.02
C ASN A 216 6.62 13.29 -0.72
N VAL A 217 5.60 12.83 -0.02
CA VAL A 217 4.30 12.45 -0.60
C VAL A 217 3.22 13.35 0.01
N LYS A 218 2.25 13.78 -0.81
CA LYS A 218 1.09 14.57 -0.39
C LYS A 218 -0.19 13.83 -0.68
N TYR A 219 -1.12 13.88 0.26
CA TYR A 219 -2.45 13.34 0.07
C TYR A 219 -3.26 14.22 -0.90
N VAL A 220 -3.88 13.59 -1.90
CA VAL A 220 -4.70 14.26 -2.91
C VAL A 220 -6.08 13.61 -2.99
N THR A 221 -7.02 14.23 -3.71
CA THR A 221 -8.33 13.60 -3.97
C THR A 221 -8.26 12.73 -5.22
N TYR A 222 -9.14 11.74 -5.32
CA TYR A 222 -9.23 10.84 -6.46
C TYR A 222 -9.38 11.60 -7.79
N GLU A 223 -10.18 12.67 -7.82
CA GLU A 223 -10.39 13.48 -9.03
C GLU A 223 -9.15 14.25 -9.49
N SER A 224 -8.15 14.42 -8.63
CA SER A 224 -6.91 15.10 -8.96
C SER A 224 -5.81 14.16 -9.48
N MET A 225 -6.00 12.84 -9.39
CA MET A 225 -5.05 11.87 -9.90
C MET A 225 -5.14 11.79 -11.42
N ALA A 226 -4.02 12.07 -12.10
CA ALA A 226 -3.93 12.07 -13.55
C ALA A 226 -3.74 10.68 -14.17
N ASP A 227 -3.14 9.78 -13.41
CA ASP A 227 -2.86 8.39 -13.79
C ASP A 227 -3.35 7.46 -12.68
N GLU A 228 -3.89 6.32 -13.03
CA GLU A 228 -4.49 5.36 -12.10
C GLU A 228 -3.45 4.41 -11.46
N SER A 229 -2.23 4.87 -11.25
CA SER A 229 -1.17 4.08 -10.62
C SER A 229 -0.73 4.73 -9.31
N TYR A 230 -1.35 4.32 -8.21
CA TYR A 230 -1.05 4.82 -6.87
C TYR A 230 0.44 4.72 -6.51
N PHE A 231 1.07 3.59 -6.84
CA PHE A 231 2.49 3.38 -6.57
C PHE A 231 3.39 4.35 -7.36
N TYR A 232 3.17 4.49 -8.68
CA TYR A 232 3.97 5.41 -9.49
C TYR A 232 3.77 6.85 -9.06
N ASP A 233 2.54 7.24 -8.78
CA ASP A 233 2.20 8.60 -8.38
C ASP A 233 2.83 8.94 -7.03
N ALA A 234 2.78 8.05 -6.04
CA ALA A 234 3.50 8.21 -4.78
C ALA A 234 5.01 8.41 -4.98
N VAL A 235 5.64 7.49 -5.71
CA VAL A 235 7.10 7.46 -5.83
C VAL A 235 7.64 8.54 -6.76
N CYS A 236 7.00 8.77 -7.92
CA CYS A 236 7.55 9.61 -8.98
C CYS A 236 6.97 11.03 -9.00
N LYS A 237 5.69 11.19 -8.63
CA LYS A 237 5.03 12.50 -8.59
C LYS A 237 4.97 13.10 -7.18
N GLY A 238 4.99 12.27 -6.14
CA GLY A 238 4.85 12.71 -4.74
C GLY A 238 3.43 13.14 -4.37
N GLU A 239 2.42 12.62 -5.06
CA GLU A 239 1.01 12.91 -4.84
C GLU A 239 0.19 11.64 -5.02
N THR A 240 -0.60 11.22 -4.01
CA THR A 240 -1.39 9.98 -4.07
C THR A 240 -2.48 9.91 -2.99
N LEU A 241 -3.17 8.77 -2.94
CA LEU A 241 -4.10 8.35 -1.87
C LEU A 241 -3.40 7.39 -0.88
N CYS A 242 -4.16 6.87 0.09
CA CYS A 242 -3.65 5.95 1.11
C CYS A 242 -2.95 4.71 0.52
N ASP A 243 -3.47 4.16 -0.59
CA ASP A 243 -2.85 3.02 -1.27
C ASP A 243 -1.42 3.32 -1.72
N GLY A 244 -1.18 4.49 -2.31
CA GLY A 244 0.17 4.85 -2.76
C GLY A 244 1.16 5.09 -1.62
N TYR A 245 0.72 5.68 -0.49
CA TYR A 245 1.53 5.80 0.72
C TYR A 245 1.93 4.42 1.23
N SER A 246 0.98 3.51 1.33
CA SER A 246 1.20 2.14 1.82
C SER A 246 2.07 1.33 0.86
N ASN A 247 1.79 1.40 -0.44
CA ASN A 247 2.57 0.73 -1.49
C ASN A 247 4.04 1.16 -1.46
N MET A 248 4.30 2.45 -1.35
CA MET A 248 5.66 2.97 -1.27
C MET A 248 6.35 2.53 0.02
N LEU A 249 5.69 2.68 1.18
CA LEU A 249 6.29 2.34 2.48
C LEU A 249 6.57 0.84 2.59
N SER A 250 5.61 -0.02 2.22
CA SER A 250 5.77 -1.47 2.30
C SER A 250 6.91 -1.97 1.42
N LEU A 251 7.04 -1.41 0.21
CA LEU A 251 8.14 -1.74 -0.70
C LEU A 251 9.49 -1.30 -0.13
N LEU A 252 9.60 -0.08 0.39
CA LEU A 252 10.83 0.42 1.00
C LEU A 252 11.25 -0.41 2.22
N PHE A 253 10.29 -0.84 3.04
CA PHE A 253 10.54 -1.72 4.19
C PHE A 253 11.05 -3.10 3.75
N ARG A 254 10.43 -3.71 2.72
CA ARG A 254 10.91 -4.99 2.16
C ARG A 254 12.33 -4.89 1.62
N MET A 255 12.66 -3.81 0.91
CA MET A 255 14.01 -3.57 0.38
C MET A 255 15.11 -3.47 1.44
N ILE A 256 14.76 -3.17 2.68
CA ILE A 256 15.70 -3.21 3.83
C ILE A 256 15.57 -4.49 4.66
N GLY A 257 14.86 -5.49 4.15
CA GLY A 257 14.69 -6.80 4.79
C GLY A 257 13.71 -6.82 5.97
N VAL A 258 12.73 -5.90 5.99
CA VAL A 258 11.65 -5.90 6.98
C VAL A 258 10.50 -6.73 6.45
N GLU A 259 10.07 -7.70 7.24
CA GLU A 259 8.86 -8.49 6.98
C GLU A 259 7.63 -7.60 7.22
N CYS A 260 6.80 -7.43 6.17
CA CYS A 260 5.61 -6.58 6.23
C CYS A 260 4.56 -7.02 5.22
N CYS A 261 3.32 -6.62 5.48
CA CYS A 261 2.20 -6.71 4.55
C CYS A 261 1.36 -5.43 4.60
N GLU A 262 0.57 -5.20 3.58
CA GLU A 262 -0.44 -4.16 3.61
C GLU A 262 -1.73 -4.67 4.24
N VAL A 263 -2.48 -3.78 4.83
CA VAL A 263 -3.77 -4.06 5.47
C VAL A 263 -4.78 -3.04 5.00
N MET A 264 -5.97 -3.54 4.66
CA MET A 264 -7.09 -2.72 4.24
C MET A 264 -8.18 -2.72 5.32
N GLY A 265 -8.66 -1.54 5.67
CA GLY A 265 -9.79 -1.33 6.58
C GLY A 265 -10.98 -0.72 5.88
N LYS A 266 -12.18 -1.00 6.38
CA LYS A 266 -13.42 -0.32 5.99
C LYS A 266 -13.72 0.75 7.02
N GLY A 267 -14.11 1.94 6.56
CA GLY A 267 -14.73 2.95 7.39
C GLY A 267 -16.11 2.51 7.88
N GLU A 268 -16.69 3.29 8.79
CA GLU A 268 -18.12 3.15 9.11
C GLU A 268 -18.99 3.36 7.87
N GLU A 269 -20.28 2.99 7.94
CA GLU A 269 -21.18 3.08 6.78
C GLU A 269 -21.16 4.51 6.17
N GLY A 270 -20.72 4.60 4.92
CA GLY A 270 -20.55 5.86 4.18
C GLY A 270 -19.18 6.53 4.28
N GLN A 271 -18.20 5.90 4.93
CA GLN A 271 -16.79 6.31 4.90
C GLN A 271 -16.01 5.49 3.89
N ASP A 272 -15.00 6.11 3.29
CA ASP A 272 -14.09 5.44 2.36
C ASP A 272 -13.23 4.39 3.09
N GLY A 273 -12.75 3.39 2.34
CA GLY A 273 -11.75 2.44 2.81
C GLY A 273 -10.41 3.13 3.07
N HIS A 274 -9.53 2.45 3.78
CA HIS A 274 -8.20 2.94 4.09
C HIS A 274 -7.18 1.80 4.06
N THR A 275 -5.97 2.09 3.61
CA THR A 275 -4.87 1.12 3.51
C THR A 275 -3.66 1.64 4.29
N TRP A 276 -3.02 0.74 5.06
CA TRP A 276 -1.79 1.02 5.81
C TRP A 276 -0.88 -0.21 5.84
N VAL A 277 0.27 -0.12 6.51
CA VAL A 277 1.28 -1.18 6.56
C VAL A 277 1.33 -1.79 7.96
N VAL A 278 1.35 -3.13 8.03
CA VAL A 278 1.79 -3.88 9.22
C VAL A 278 3.18 -4.41 8.96
N ALA A 279 4.12 -4.11 9.86
CA ALA A 279 5.51 -4.49 9.70
C ALA A 279 6.13 -4.95 11.03
N LYS A 280 7.15 -5.79 10.92
CA LYS A 280 7.90 -6.31 12.05
C LYS A 280 8.97 -5.31 12.50
N LEU A 281 8.93 -4.93 13.76
CA LEU A 281 9.93 -4.11 14.41
C LEU A 281 10.55 -4.87 15.59
N GLY A 282 11.78 -5.30 15.44
CA GLY A 282 12.35 -6.30 16.34
C GLY A 282 11.68 -7.66 16.14
N ASP A 283 11.08 -8.20 17.20
CA ASP A 283 10.38 -9.50 17.16
C ASP A 283 8.84 -9.36 17.16
N VAL A 284 8.32 -8.14 17.07
CA VAL A 284 6.89 -7.83 17.21
C VAL A 284 6.37 -7.06 16.01
N TYR A 285 5.11 -7.29 15.65
CA TYR A 285 4.43 -6.55 14.57
C TYR A 285 3.71 -5.32 15.13
N TYR A 286 3.77 -4.25 14.33
CA TYR A 286 3.09 -2.98 14.61
C TYR A 286 2.46 -2.44 13.33
N ASN A 287 1.49 -1.56 13.50
CA ASN A 287 0.89 -0.77 12.43
C ASN A 287 1.75 0.47 12.13
N PHE A 288 1.83 0.85 10.86
CA PHE A 288 2.52 2.04 10.35
C PHE A 288 1.61 2.73 9.34
N ASP A 289 1.21 3.94 9.61
CA ASP A 289 0.26 4.69 8.77
C ASP A 289 0.79 6.06 8.39
N PRO A 290 1.56 6.16 7.30
CA PRO A 290 2.10 7.43 6.85
C PRO A 290 1.02 8.39 6.32
N THR A 291 -0.14 7.87 5.88
CA THR A 291 -1.25 8.70 5.42
C THR A 291 -1.87 9.48 6.58
N PHE A 292 -2.18 8.80 7.68
CA PHE A 292 -2.69 9.46 8.88
C PHE A 292 -1.65 10.34 9.55
N GLU A 293 -0.36 10.04 9.42
CA GLU A 293 0.71 10.94 9.86
C GLU A 293 0.67 12.27 9.12
N ASP A 294 0.60 12.23 7.79
CA ASP A 294 0.61 13.41 6.92
C ASP A 294 -0.69 14.22 7.00
N THR A 295 -1.84 13.53 7.07
CA THR A 295 -3.17 14.19 7.06
C THR A 295 -3.71 14.54 8.44
N SER A 296 -3.06 14.13 9.52
CA SER A 296 -3.54 14.35 10.88
C SER A 296 -3.48 15.81 11.31
N GLU A 297 -4.59 16.31 11.83
CA GLU A 297 -4.66 17.63 12.48
C GLU A 297 -4.02 17.66 13.88
N ILE A 298 -3.60 16.51 14.41
CA ILE A 298 -2.97 16.40 15.72
C ILE A 298 -1.57 17.04 15.65
N PRO A 299 -1.33 18.17 16.34
CA PRO A 299 -0.02 18.80 16.32
C PRO A 299 0.99 17.92 17.07
N SER A 300 1.97 17.39 16.38
CA SER A 300 3.06 16.63 16.99
C SER A 300 4.35 16.81 16.18
N GLU A 301 5.45 16.98 16.91
CA GLU A 301 6.81 16.93 16.36
C GLU A 301 7.34 15.48 16.32
N GLN A 302 6.53 14.50 16.73
CA GLN A 302 6.88 13.08 16.83
C GLN A 302 5.99 12.27 15.92
N ARG A 303 6.48 11.11 15.51
CA ARG A 303 5.74 10.15 14.66
C ARG A 303 4.59 9.52 15.46
N LYS A 304 3.36 9.92 15.16
CA LYS A 304 2.14 9.46 15.85
C LYS A 304 1.73 8.06 15.41
N TYR A 305 1.87 7.82 14.11
CA TYR A 305 1.41 6.60 13.44
C TYR A 305 2.57 5.70 13.02
N PHE A 306 3.70 5.78 13.72
CA PHE A 306 4.86 4.90 13.54
C PHE A 306 4.93 3.85 14.64
N GLY A 307 4.51 2.63 14.35
CA GLY A 307 4.65 1.49 15.25
C GLY A 307 3.63 1.52 16.40
N PHE A 308 2.36 1.38 16.11
CA PHE A 308 1.27 1.36 17.09
C PHE A 308 0.51 0.02 17.08
N SER A 309 -0.19 -0.28 18.17
CA SER A 309 -0.95 -1.53 18.31
C SER A 309 -2.31 -1.50 17.61
N ASP A 310 -2.97 -2.65 17.55
CA ASP A 310 -4.35 -2.77 17.04
C ASP A 310 -5.37 -2.03 17.89
N ASP A 311 -5.06 -1.71 19.16
CA ASP A 311 -5.93 -0.93 20.03
C ASP A 311 -6.11 0.51 19.57
N LEU A 312 -5.15 1.04 18.79
CA LEU A 312 -5.21 2.37 18.19
C LEU A 312 -5.81 2.39 16.79
N VAL A 313 -6.10 1.24 16.16
CA VAL A 313 -6.77 1.18 14.87
C VAL A 313 -8.23 1.58 15.03
N SER A 314 -8.63 2.66 14.36
CA SER A 314 -10.01 3.17 14.39
C SER A 314 -10.95 2.48 13.39
N MET A 315 -10.39 1.83 12.38
CA MET A 315 -11.15 1.23 11.28
C MET A 315 -11.46 -0.25 11.52
N GLN A 316 -12.58 -0.72 10.99
CA GLN A 316 -12.87 -2.14 10.94
C GLN A 316 -12.01 -2.79 9.86
N ILE A 317 -11.17 -3.73 10.25
CA ILE A 317 -10.34 -4.49 9.32
C ILE A 317 -11.24 -5.42 8.49
N THR A 318 -10.85 -5.64 7.23
CA THR A 318 -11.63 -6.43 6.26
C THR A 318 -11.57 -7.93 6.52
N ASP A 319 -12.10 -8.72 5.59
CA ASP A 319 -12.29 -10.17 5.66
C ASP A 319 -11.00 -10.99 5.85
N TYR A 320 -9.82 -10.36 5.78
CA TYR A 320 -8.50 -11.01 6.00
C TYR A 320 -7.92 -10.76 7.39
N GLU A 321 -8.73 -10.27 8.33
CA GLU A 321 -8.26 -9.97 9.69
C GLU A 321 -7.56 -11.16 10.36
N GLU A 322 -8.04 -12.37 10.09
CA GLU A 322 -7.45 -13.59 10.64
C GLU A 322 -6.10 -13.97 10.02
N MET A 323 -5.83 -13.51 8.80
CA MET A 323 -4.60 -13.82 8.07
C MET A 323 -3.47 -12.81 8.31
N ARG A 324 -3.76 -11.59 8.73
CA ARG A 324 -2.73 -10.57 8.97
C ARG A 324 -1.99 -10.79 10.30
N PRO A 325 -0.76 -10.28 10.44
CA PRO A 325 -0.10 -10.25 11.74
C PRO A 325 -0.94 -9.44 12.75
N LYS A 326 -1.00 -9.89 14.00
CA LYS A 326 -1.68 -9.16 15.08
C LYS A 326 -0.68 -8.24 15.78
N CYS A 327 -1.03 -6.98 15.90
CA CYS A 327 -0.21 -5.94 16.54
C CYS A 327 -0.68 -5.75 18.00
N THR A 328 -0.25 -6.66 18.89
CA THR A 328 -0.76 -6.73 20.27
C THR A 328 0.10 -6.01 21.31
N ASP A 329 1.31 -5.58 20.93
CA ASP A 329 2.21 -4.85 21.83
C ASP A 329 1.83 -3.37 21.92
N THR A 330 1.34 -2.95 23.08
CA THR A 330 0.92 -1.58 23.37
C THR A 330 2.04 -0.72 23.96
N SER A 331 3.27 -1.22 24.01
CA SER A 331 4.40 -0.51 24.66
C SER A 331 4.75 0.80 23.97
N ARG A 332 4.50 0.88 22.67
CA ARG A 332 4.77 2.06 21.84
C ARG A 332 3.56 2.97 21.65
N ASP A 333 2.38 2.55 22.11
CA ASP A 333 1.17 3.34 21.99
C ASP A 333 1.31 4.67 22.72
N PHE A 334 0.97 5.74 22.02
CA PHE A 334 1.14 7.10 22.51
C PHE A 334 2.60 7.50 22.85
N SER A 335 3.61 6.90 22.19
CA SER A 335 5.01 7.28 22.41
C SER A 335 5.29 8.76 22.14
N TYR A 336 4.44 9.43 21.37
CA TYR A 336 4.46 10.84 21.04
C TYR A 336 3.70 11.73 22.03
N ALA A 337 2.88 11.15 22.91
CA ALA A 337 2.12 11.90 23.91
C ALA A 337 3.03 12.35 25.06
N ASP A 338 2.70 13.49 25.65
CA ASP A 338 3.44 14.05 26.79
C ASP A 338 3.28 13.22 28.05
N MET A 339 2.17 12.51 28.16
CA MET A 339 1.92 11.50 29.19
C MET A 339 0.86 10.50 28.77
N THR A 340 0.79 9.39 29.50
CA THR A 340 -0.30 8.42 29.38
C THR A 340 -1.01 8.24 30.72
N VAL A 341 -2.33 7.98 30.64
CA VAL A 341 -3.20 7.71 31.80
C VAL A 341 -4.08 6.51 31.51
N THR A 342 -4.62 5.89 32.54
CA THR A 342 -5.57 4.77 32.45
C THR A 342 -7.02 5.19 32.73
N SER A 343 -7.24 6.43 33.13
CA SER A 343 -8.57 6.97 33.42
C SER A 343 -8.57 8.50 33.32
N LEU A 344 -9.64 9.05 32.76
CA LEU A 344 -9.91 10.50 32.78
C LEU A 344 -10.77 10.93 33.97
N THR A 345 -11.33 9.99 34.73
CA THR A 345 -12.31 10.31 35.79
C THR A 345 -11.75 10.23 37.21
N THR A 346 -10.51 9.81 37.40
CA THR A 346 -9.88 9.83 38.73
C THR A 346 -9.29 11.21 39.01
N TRP A 347 -9.48 11.68 40.26
CA TRP A 347 -8.93 12.97 40.68
C TRP A 347 -7.40 13.03 40.61
N GLU A 348 -6.75 11.91 40.83
CA GLU A 348 -5.30 11.80 40.80
C GLU A 348 -4.78 12.04 39.37
N GLU A 349 -5.34 11.35 38.35
CA GLU A 349 -4.93 11.47 36.97
C GLU A 349 -5.26 12.89 36.43
N VAL A 350 -6.44 13.42 36.73
CA VAL A 350 -6.80 14.80 36.33
C VAL A 350 -5.78 15.82 36.89
N LYS A 351 -5.36 15.70 38.15
CA LYS A 351 -4.34 16.58 38.72
C LYS A 351 -2.99 16.44 38.00
N ARG A 352 -2.59 15.22 37.65
CA ARG A 352 -1.35 14.98 36.90
C ARG A 352 -1.41 15.65 35.52
N ILE A 353 -2.53 15.49 34.81
CA ILE A 353 -2.74 16.12 33.50
C ILE A 353 -2.65 17.65 33.62
N VAL A 354 -3.32 18.25 34.60
CA VAL A 354 -3.25 19.70 34.86
C VAL A 354 -1.82 20.14 35.14
N SER A 355 -1.07 19.42 36.00
CA SER A 355 0.32 19.76 36.31
C SER A 355 1.21 19.77 35.08
N ILE A 356 1.16 18.73 34.28
CA ILE A 356 1.93 18.63 33.03
C ILE A 356 1.54 19.75 32.05
N SER A 357 0.25 20.01 31.89
CA SER A 357 -0.22 21.06 30.96
C SER A 357 0.24 22.46 31.42
N GLU A 358 0.18 22.75 32.72
CA GLU A 358 0.70 24.05 33.27
C GLU A 358 2.22 24.14 33.15
N GLU A 359 2.98 23.06 33.32
CA GLU A 359 4.42 23.01 33.16
C GLU A 359 4.83 23.29 31.70
N ARG A 360 4.11 22.69 30.75
CA ARG A 360 4.29 22.90 29.30
C ARG A 360 3.97 24.33 28.91
N LEU A 361 2.88 24.90 29.41
CA LEU A 361 2.53 26.30 29.19
C LEU A 361 3.61 27.23 29.72
N ALA A 362 4.14 26.94 30.91
CA ALA A 362 5.26 27.73 31.48
C ALA A 362 6.55 27.62 30.66
N ALA A 363 6.73 26.54 29.89
CA ALA A 363 7.82 26.36 28.93
C ALA A 363 7.52 26.95 27.54
N GLY A 364 6.39 27.67 27.36
CA GLY A 364 5.98 28.27 26.10
C GLY A 364 5.31 27.30 25.11
N LYS A 365 4.86 26.15 25.59
CA LYS A 365 4.11 25.13 24.81
C LYS A 365 2.66 25.16 25.25
N GLU A 366 1.76 25.61 24.37
CA GLU A 366 0.33 25.76 24.67
C GLU A 366 -0.42 24.43 24.65
N THR A 367 0.05 23.46 23.85
CA THR A 367 -0.58 22.16 23.64
C THR A 367 0.07 21.06 24.47
N THR A 368 -0.76 20.21 25.08
CA THR A 368 -0.37 18.98 25.78
C THR A 368 -1.14 17.81 25.22
N LEU A 369 -0.47 16.73 24.83
CA LEU A 369 -1.08 15.50 24.32
C LEU A 369 -1.09 14.41 25.41
N ILE A 370 -2.26 13.85 25.65
CA ILE A 370 -2.50 12.83 26.68
C ILE A 370 -3.04 11.56 26.01
N GLY A 371 -2.27 10.48 26.07
CA GLY A 371 -2.74 9.16 25.67
C GLY A 371 -3.57 8.52 26.77
N VAL A 372 -4.76 8.03 26.46
CA VAL A 372 -5.63 7.35 27.40
C VAL A 372 -5.71 5.87 27.04
N LYS A 373 -5.11 5.01 27.85
CA LYS A 373 -5.09 3.55 27.65
C LYS A 373 -6.37 2.89 28.16
N ALA A 374 -7.51 3.45 27.80
CA ALA A 374 -8.86 2.94 28.10
C ALA A 374 -9.87 3.57 27.13
N PRO A 375 -11.00 2.91 26.84
CA PRO A 375 -12.10 3.53 26.12
C PRO A 375 -12.62 4.75 26.88
N VAL A 376 -12.96 5.82 26.13
CA VAL A 376 -13.52 7.05 26.69
C VAL A 376 -14.85 7.33 26.01
N ASP A 377 -15.91 7.40 26.83
CA ASP A 377 -17.23 7.85 26.38
C ASP A 377 -17.47 9.34 26.66
N SER A 378 -18.58 9.86 26.14
CA SER A 378 -18.94 11.27 26.31
C SER A 378 -19.13 11.66 27.80
N ALA A 379 -19.68 10.77 28.62
CA ALA A 379 -19.90 11.03 30.04
C ALA A 379 -18.56 11.12 30.82
N GLN A 380 -17.61 10.27 30.50
CA GLN A 380 -16.26 10.32 31.08
C GLN A 380 -15.53 11.59 30.66
N TYR A 381 -15.69 12.01 29.40
CA TYR A 381 -15.12 13.25 28.89
C TYR A 381 -15.71 14.48 29.60
N ASP A 382 -17.03 14.55 29.79
CA ASP A 382 -17.69 15.65 30.53
C ASP A 382 -17.18 15.74 31.98
N VAL A 383 -17.07 14.60 32.67
CA VAL A 383 -16.50 14.52 34.04
C VAL A 383 -15.05 15.00 34.04
N PHE A 384 -14.27 14.62 33.05
CA PHE A 384 -12.88 15.10 32.90
C PHE A 384 -12.83 16.61 32.73
N PHE A 385 -13.59 17.17 31.79
CA PHE A 385 -13.64 18.59 31.51
C PHE A 385 -13.99 19.41 32.75
N ASP A 386 -15.04 19.01 33.47
CA ASP A 386 -15.48 19.67 34.69
C ASP A 386 -14.36 19.70 35.73
N ARG A 387 -13.74 18.54 36.01
CA ARG A 387 -12.65 18.42 36.97
C ARG A 387 -11.40 19.17 36.55
N PHE A 388 -11.02 19.08 35.29
CA PHE A 388 -9.87 19.79 34.74
C PHE A 388 -10.04 21.30 34.91
N SER A 389 -11.20 21.84 34.58
CA SER A 389 -11.53 23.26 34.68
C SER A 389 -11.45 23.80 36.11
N VAL A 390 -11.73 22.97 37.10
CA VAL A 390 -11.60 23.34 38.55
C VAL A 390 -10.13 23.54 38.94
N TYR A 391 -9.21 22.75 38.39
CA TYR A 391 -7.79 22.78 38.75
C TYR A 391 -6.95 23.72 37.87
N ALA A 392 -7.22 23.86 36.59
CA ALA A 392 -6.46 24.68 35.66
C ALA A 392 -6.75 26.20 35.83
N LYS A 393 -6.67 26.69 37.06
CA LYS A 393 -7.06 28.07 37.43
C LYS A 393 -6.15 29.17 36.88
N LYS A 394 -4.96 28.82 36.39
CA LYS A 394 -3.99 29.78 35.90
C LYS A 394 -4.17 30.17 34.44
N SER A 395 -4.93 29.38 33.71
CA SER A 395 -5.14 29.56 32.28
C SER A 395 -6.36 30.45 32.01
N LYS A 396 -6.20 31.35 31.03
CA LYS A 396 -7.26 32.28 30.60
C LYS A 396 -8.29 31.61 29.73
N LYS A 397 -7.86 30.59 28.97
CA LYS A 397 -8.69 29.81 28.09
C LYS A 397 -8.24 28.33 28.11
N ILE A 398 -9.20 27.44 28.07
CA ILE A 398 -8.99 25.99 28.03
C ILE A 398 -9.77 25.47 26.82
N SER A 399 -9.09 24.76 25.93
CA SER A 399 -9.74 24.00 24.86
C SER A 399 -9.30 22.54 24.95
N LEU A 400 -10.25 21.63 24.84
CA LEU A 400 -10.00 20.19 24.86
C LEU A 400 -10.53 19.58 23.57
N TYR A 401 -9.73 18.75 22.94
CA TYR A 401 -10.14 17.94 21.80
C TYR A 401 -9.91 16.47 22.12
N THR A 402 -10.77 15.61 21.62
CA THR A 402 -10.70 14.16 21.89
C THR A 402 -10.83 13.39 20.59
N TRP A 403 -9.90 12.50 20.38
CA TRP A 403 -9.96 11.47 19.35
C TRP A 403 -10.16 10.11 20.02
N THR A 404 -11.32 9.50 19.82
CA THR A 404 -11.61 8.15 20.32
C THR A 404 -11.18 7.12 19.31
N MET A 405 -10.52 6.07 19.79
CA MET A 405 -10.07 4.91 19.04
C MET A 405 -10.75 3.66 19.60
N ARG A 406 -10.51 2.49 19.01
CA ARG A 406 -11.23 1.25 19.38
C ARG A 406 -11.27 0.99 20.89
N ASN A 407 -10.10 1.04 21.56
CA ASN A 407 -9.98 0.75 23.00
C ASN A 407 -9.28 1.86 23.78
N THR A 408 -9.00 2.98 23.16
CA THR A 408 -8.17 4.06 23.71
C THR A 408 -8.70 5.42 23.27
N ALA A 409 -8.11 6.48 23.78
CA ALA A 409 -8.37 7.83 23.30
C ALA A 409 -7.10 8.70 23.36
N LEU A 410 -7.06 9.74 22.53
CA LEU A 410 -6.09 10.83 22.63
C LEU A 410 -6.83 12.09 23.06
N ILE A 411 -6.32 12.79 24.02
CA ILE A 411 -6.81 14.10 24.47
C ILE A 411 -5.76 15.15 24.17
N GLU A 412 -6.16 16.19 23.49
CA GLU A 412 -5.37 17.41 23.35
C GLU A 412 -5.90 18.46 24.31
N VAL A 413 -5.01 18.98 25.13
CA VAL A 413 -5.27 20.05 26.10
C VAL A 413 -4.55 21.29 25.63
N ASN A 414 -5.27 22.36 25.31
CA ASN A 414 -4.72 23.66 24.97
C ASN A 414 -4.99 24.66 26.10
N LEU A 415 -3.93 25.25 26.61
CA LEU A 415 -3.97 26.27 27.65
C LEU A 415 -3.42 27.59 27.10
N GLU A 416 -4.14 28.70 27.31
CA GLU A 416 -3.73 30.05 26.94
C GLU A 416 -3.66 30.99 28.18
#